data_45636f1905b9f14804e380260527a039
#
_entry.id   45636f1905b9f14804e380260527a039
#
_cell.length_a   1.000
_cell.length_b   1.000
_cell.length_c   1.000
_cell.angle_alpha   90.00
_cell.angle_beta   90.00
_cell.angle_gamma   90.00
#
_symmetry.space_group_name_H-M   'P 1'
#
loop_
_entity.id
_entity.type
_entity.pdbx_description
1 polymer ?
#
loop_
_entity_poly.entity_id
_entity_poly.type
_entity_poly.pdbx_seq_one_letter_code
_entity_poly.pdbx_strand_id
1 'polypeptide(L)'
;MDSFSFFVPGEPITEGSTKAFTSGQRVVVTHDRGRELDQWRLKVAHTAQAAAHAAYWEPRYDGPVEVWAEFRLPRPKSAPKARKHAQTKPDLDKLQRAIGDALAPYKRPGVLRDDSRIVGWSAVKRYADATHPAGVMVRVSKAQDHVTGQSLTTVDDIRNTPAGATIIDADGLTFSRRYGEWAMHGNEYTYADHEIDLPAILVVVDGI
;
A
#
# COMPACT_ATOMS: atom_id res chain seq x y z
N MET A 1 5.75 -14.95 -9.19
CA MET A 1 6.24 -13.67 -8.69
C MET A 1 5.53 -13.32 -7.39
N ASP A 2 6.21 -12.57 -6.50
CA ASP A 2 5.68 -12.32 -5.15
C ASP A 2 5.12 -10.91 -4.98
N SER A 3 5.13 -10.10 -6.02
CA SER A 3 4.51 -8.77 -6.01
C SER A 3 4.19 -8.27 -7.42
N PHE A 4 3.25 -7.32 -7.50
CA PHE A 4 2.98 -6.52 -8.69
C PHE A 4 2.62 -5.09 -8.28
N SER A 5 2.78 -4.14 -9.23
CA SER A 5 2.48 -2.73 -9.01
C SER A 5 1.71 -2.16 -10.19
N PHE A 6 0.85 -1.16 -9.92
CA PHE A 6 0.08 -0.49 -10.95
C PHE A 6 -0.27 0.94 -10.55
N PHE A 7 -0.52 1.78 -11.55
CA PHE A 7 -1.00 3.14 -11.35
C PHE A 7 -2.39 3.32 -11.94
N VAL A 8 -3.30 3.89 -11.16
CA VAL A 8 -4.66 4.25 -11.60
C VAL A 8 -4.76 5.77 -11.67
N PRO A 9 -4.82 6.36 -12.88
CA PRO A 9 -4.95 7.81 -13.02
C PRO A 9 -6.35 8.30 -12.71
N GLY A 10 -6.46 9.52 -12.18
CA GLY A 10 -7.70 10.20 -11.83
C GLY A 10 -7.78 10.59 -10.36
N GLU A 11 -8.81 11.30 -9.95
CA GLU A 11 -9.01 11.64 -8.55
C GLU A 11 -9.44 10.39 -7.76
N PRO A 12 -8.70 9.97 -6.72
CA PRO A 12 -9.10 8.86 -5.86
C PRO A 12 -10.42 9.16 -5.15
N ILE A 13 -11.39 8.24 -5.27
CA ILE A 13 -12.71 8.36 -4.65
C ILE A 13 -12.74 7.52 -3.39
N THR A 14 -13.19 8.12 -2.29
CA THR A 14 -13.37 7.41 -1.01
C THR A 14 -14.72 6.75 -0.92
N GLU A 15 -14.81 5.75 -0.08
CA GLU A 15 -16.10 5.33 0.44
C GLU A 15 -16.74 6.52 1.19
N GLY A 16 -17.87 7.02 0.67
CA GLY A 16 -18.57 8.15 1.24
C GLY A 16 -19.20 7.81 2.59
N SER A 17 -19.51 8.85 3.38
CA SER A 17 -20.34 8.68 4.57
C SER A 17 -21.72 8.17 4.14
N THR A 18 -22.19 7.15 4.83
CA THR A 18 -23.53 6.59 4.64
C THR A 18 -24.55 7.60 5.14
N LYS A 19 -25.51 7.97 4.30
CA LYS A 19 -26.69 8.73 4.71
C LYS A 19 -27.86 7.79 4.80
N ALA A 20 -28.45 7.69 5.98
CA ALA A 20 -29.71 6.99 6.18
C ALA A 20 -30.85 8.01 6.19
N PHE A 21 -31.88 7.81 5.39
CA PHE A 21 -33.12 8.58 5.47
C PHE A 21 -34.32 7.64 5.42
N THR A 22 -35.39 8.06 6.04
CA THR A 22 -36.64 7.30 6.08
C THR A 22 -37.48 7.66 4.87
N SER A 23 -37.86 6.67 4.08
CA SER A 23 -38.84 6.82 2.97
C SER A 23 -40.04 5.91 3.27
N GLY A 24 -41.11 6.51 3.77
CA GLY A 24 -42.24 5.77 4.30
C GLY A 24 -41.86 4.95 5.52
N GLN A 25 -42.17 3.65 5.53
CA GLN A 25 -41.77 2.72 6.61
C GLN A 25 -40.40 2.06 6.40
N ARG A 26 -39.62 2.46 5.39
CA ARG A 26 -38.32 1.85 5.09
C ARG A 26 -37.19 2.83 5.34
N VAL A 27 -36.14 2.35 6.01
CA VAL A 27 -34.87 3.05 6.10
C VAL A 27 -34.10 2.79 4.80
N VAL A 28 -33.84 3.87 4.05
CA VAL A 28 -33.03 3.82 2.84
C VAL A 28 -31.64 4.33 3.22
N VAL A 29 -30.64 3.50 2.97
CA VAL A 29 -29.25 3.85 3.17
C VAL A 29 -28.60 4.13 1.81
N THR A 30 -28.12 5.35 1.61
CA THR A 30 -27.41 5.74 0.39
C THR A 30 -26.00 6.21 0.71
N HIS A 31 -25.10 5.97 -0.21
CA HIS A 31 -23.74 6.50 -0.16
C HIS A 31 -23.67 7.78 -0.98
N ASP A 32 -23.16 8.86 -0.39
CA ASP A 32 -22.76 10.03 -1.17
C ASP A 32 -21.71 9.58 -2.19
N ARG A 33 -21.93 9.90 -3.49
CA ARG A 33 -21.04 9.52 -4.59
C ARG A 33 -20.93 8.00 -4.88
N GLY A 34 -21.93 7.20 -4.52
CA GLY A 34 -21.88 5.73 -4.71
C GLY A 34 -21.56 5.30 -6.14
N ARG A 35 -22.16 5.95 -7.17
CA ARG A 35 -21.88 5.66 -8.59
C ARG A 35 -20.42 5.96 -8.98
N GLU A 36 -19.85 7.06 -8.50
CA GLU A 36 -18.48 7.46 -8.79
C GLU A 36 -17.51 6.51 -8.10
N LEU A 37 -17.81 6.09 -6.87
CA LEU A 37 -17.04 5.09 -6.13
C LEU A 37 -17.04 3.74 -6.86
N ASP A 38 -18.19 3.29 -7.36
CA ASP A 38 -18.29 2.03 -8.11
C ASP A 38 -17.45 2.09 -9.40
N GLN A 39 -17.49 3.20 -10.11
CA GLN A 39 -16.66 3.41 -11.31
C GLN A 39 -15.17 3.43 -10.96
N TRP A 40 -14.80 4.09 -9.86
CA TRP A 40 -13.44 4.12 -9.37
C TRP A 40 -12.93 2.71 -9.00
N ARG A 41 -13.69 1.98 -8.18
CA ARG A 41 -13.37 0.60 -7.82
C ARG A 41 -13.23 -0.31 -9.05
N LEU A 42 -14.10 -0.14 -10.02
CA LEU A 42 -14.03 -0.91 -11.28
C LEU A 42 -12.74 -0.61 -12.05
N LYS A 43 -12.35 0.66 -12.15
CA LYS A 43 -11.11 1.08 -12.79
C LYS A 43 -9.88 0.51 -12.07
N VAL A 44 -9.86 0.58 -10.74
CA VAL A 44 -8.79 -0.01 -9.91
C VAL A 44 -8.72 -1.52 -10.14
N ALA A 45 -9.86 -2.23 -10.08
CA ALA A 45 -9.92 -3.68 -10.26
C ALA A 45 -9.37 -4.12 -11.63
N HIS A 46 -9.79 -3.46 -12.72
CA HIS A 46 -9.31 -3.78 -14.07
C HIS A 46 -7.81 -3.52 -14.22
N THR A 47 -7.32 -2.38 -13.69
CA THR A 47 -5.89 -2.06 -13.77
C THR A 47 -5.06 -3.05 -12.95
N ALA A 48 -5.53 -3.42 -11.76
CA ALA A 48 -4.90 -4.43 -10.91
C ALA A 48 -4.85 -5.79 -11.60
N GLN A 49 -5.96 -6.24 -12.21
CA GLN A 49 -6.00 -7.52 -12.94
C GLN A 49 -5.00 -7.56 -14.10
N ALA A 50 -4.91 -6.48 -14.88
CA ALA A 50 -3.97 -6.40 -15.99
C ALA A 50 -2.51 -6.49 -15.49
N ALA A 51 -2.17 -5.77 -14.41
CA ALA A 51 -0.84 -5.80 -13.83
C ALA A 51 -0.52 -7.16 -13.18
N ALA A 52 -1.47 -7.75 -12.47
CA ALA A 52 -1.34 -9.07 -11.87
C ALA A 52 -1.12 -10.15 -12.93
N HIS A 53 -1.87 -10.11 -14.04
CA HIS A 53 -1.69 -11.03 -15.16
C HIS A 53 -0.29 -10.89 -15.78
N ALA A 54 0.16 -9.67 -16.04
CA ALA A 54 1.50 -9.39 -16.58
C ALA A 54 2.62 -9.85 -15.65
N ALA A 55 2.38 -9.86 -14.34
CA ALA A 55 3.30 -10.35 -13.32
C ALA A 55 3.15 -11.85 -12.99
N TYR A 56 2.35 -12.60 -13.75
CA TYR A 56 2.07 -14.01 -13.45
C TYR A 56 1.59 -14.25 -12.01
N TRP A 57 0.82 -13.30 -11.47
CA TRP A 57 0.19 -13.42 -10.17
C TRP A 57 -0.93 -14.45 -10.21
N GLU A 58 -1.01 -15.29 -9.17
CA GLU A 58 -2.06 -16.29 -9.06
C GLU A 58 -3.46 -15.65 -9.04
N PRO A 59 -4.38 -16.02 -9.94
CA PRO A 59 -5.73 -15.46 -9.97
C PRO A 59 -6.47 -15.73 -8.64
N ARG A 60 -7.08 -14.67 -8.09
CA ARG A 60 -7.81 -14.77 -6.82
C ARG A 60 -6.96 -15.35 -5.69
N TYR A 61 -5.74 -14.85 -5.56
CA TYR A 61 -4.81 -15.30 -4.53
C TYR A 61 -5.46 -15.34 -3.14
N ASP A 62 -5.31 -16.48 -2.44
CA ASP A 62 -5.99 -16.76 -1.17
C ASP A 62 -5.06 -16.71 0.04
N GLY A 63 -3.79 -16.45 -0.18
CA GLY A 63 -2.79 -16.25 0.89
C GLY A 63 -2.74 -14.81 1.41
N PRO A 64 -2.00 -14.56 2.51
CA PRO A 64 -1.84 -13.25 3.09
C PRO A 64 -1.04 -12.32 2.16
N VAL A 65 -1.42 -11.05 2.11
CA VAL A 65 -0.77 -10.01 1.31
C VAL A 65 -0.57 -8.74 2.11
N GLU A 66 0.43 -7.97 1.71
CA GLU A 66 0.66 -6.60 2.13
C GLU A 66 0.36 -5.66 0.97
N VAL A 67 -0.24 -4.51 1.27
CA VAL A 67 -0.58 -3.49 0.28
C VAL A 67 0.09 -2.19 0.64
N TRP A 68 0.88 -1.66 -0.29
CA TRP A 68 1.38 -0.30 -0.24
C TRP A 68 0.61 0.57 -1.22
N ALA A 69 0.26 1.82 -0.82
CA ALA A 69 -0.45 2.75 -1.68
C ALA A 69 0.03 4.20 -1.50
N GLU A 70 0.26 4.91 -2.61
CA GLU A 70 0.47 6.35 -2.63
C GLU A 70 -0.69 7.03 -3.36
N PHE A 71 -1.52 7.75 -2.60
CA PHE A 71 -2.64 8.53 -3.13
C PHE A 71 -2.18 9.94 -3.48
N ARG A 72 -2.30 10.31 -4.76
CA ARG A 72 -1.95 11.63 -5.29
C ARG A 72 -3.25 12.41 -5.55
N LEU A 73 -3.54 13.33 -4.64
CA LEU A 73 -4.79 14.10 -4.64
C LEU A 73 -4.62 15.43 -5.37
N PRO A 74 -5.63 15.90 -6.10
CA PRO A 74 -5.60 17.26 -6.64
C PRO A 74 -5.36 18.28 -5.53
N ARG A 75 -4.47 19.25 -5.78
CA ARG A 75 -4.19 20.29 -4.82
C ARG A 75 -5.33 21.32 -4.81
N PRO A 76 -6.02 21.54 -3.68
CA PRO A 76 -7.02 22.58 -3.59
C PRO A 76 -6.42 23.96 -3.85
N LYS A 77 -7.14 24.84 -4.56
CA LYS A 77 -6.70 26.21 -4.82
C LYS A 77 -6.46 27.01 -3.53
N SER A 78 -7.18 26.69 -2.46
CA SER A 78 -7.06 27.30 -1.13
C SER A 78 -5.89 26.75 -0.30
N ALA A 79 -5.20 25.69 -0.76
CA ALA A 79 -4.10 25.12 -0.01
C ALA A 79 -2.87 26.04 -0.04
N PRO A 80 -2.30 26.44 1.13
CA PRO A 80 -1.09 27.25 1.18
C PRO A 80 0.04 26.61 0.39
N LYS A 81 0.80 27.41 -0.38
CA LYS A 81 1.90 26.89 -1.22
C LYS A 81 2.95 26.11 -0.41
N ALA A 82 3.21 26.52 0.83
CA ALA A 82 4.15 25.84 1.73
C ALA A 82 3.68 24.48 2.25
N ARG A 83 2.37 24.16 2.13
CA ARG A 83 1.83 22.87 2.60
C ARG A 83 2.26 21.76 1.64
N LYS A 84 3.14 20.86 2.10
CA LYS A 84 3.63 19.73 1.31
C LYS A 84 2.71 18.51 1.36
N HIS A 85 2.02 18.30 2.48
CA HIS A 85 1.20 17.11 2.72
C HIS A 85 -0.29 17.36 2.51
N ALA A 86 -1.01 16.38 1.99
CA ALA A 86 -2.46 16.40 1.81
C ALA A 86 -3.19 16.08 3.14
N GLN A 87 -3.08 16.98 4.12
CA GLN A 87 -3.58 16.80 5.50
C GLN A 87 -5.06 17.13 5.70
N THR A 88 -5.82 17.26 4.63
CA THR A 88 -7.26 17.50 4.65
C THR A 88 -8.00 16.29 4.07
N LYS A 89 -9.34 16.29 4.14
CA LYS A 89 -10.14 15.25 3.47
C LYS A 89 -9.68 15.05 2.01
N PRO A 90 -9.81 13.83 1.48
CA PRO A 90 -10.41 12.63 2.07
C PRO A 90 -9.53 11.96 3.13
N ASP A 91 -10.14 11.17 4.01
CA ASP A 91 -9.48 10.41 5.07
C ASP A 91 -8.72 9.22 4.47
N LEU A 92 -7.53 8.92 5.01
CA LEU A 92 -6.64 7.91 4.44
C LEU A 92 -7.23 6.49 4.52
N ASP A 93 -7.84 6.15 5.64
CA ASP A 93 -8.50 4.86 5.87
C ASP A 93 -9.62 4.58 4.85
N LYS A 94 -10.40 5.62 4.50
CA LYS A 94 -11.47 5.51 3.49
C LYS A 94 -10.92 5.32 2.08
N LEU A 95 -9.74 5.89 1.79
CA LEU A 95 -9.03 5.65 0.53
C LEU A 95 -8.50 4.22 0.47
N GLN A 96 -7.89 3.71 1.55
CA GLN A 96 -7.42 2.33 1.67
C GLN A 96 -8.55 1.33 1.48
N ARG A 97 -9.70 1.55 2.15
CA ARG A 97 -10.89 0.69 2.00
C ARG A 97 -11.35 0.59 0.54
N ALA A 98 -11.43 1.73 -0.16
CA ALA A 98 -11.84 1.73 -1.57
C ALA A 98 -10.90 0.90 -2.46
N ILE A 99 -9.60 0.84 -2.15
CA ILE A 99 -8.63 -0.01 -2.84
C ILE A 99 -8.81 -1.49 -2.43
N GLY A 100 -8.91 -1.79 -1.15
CA GLY A 100 -9.14 -3.17 -0.66
C GLY A 100 -10.34 -3.83 -1.32
N ASP A 101 -11.48 -3.13 -1.31
CA ASP A 101 -12.72 -3.59 -1.97
C ASP A 101 -12.57 -3.77 -3.49
N ALA A 102 -11.67 -3.00 -4.12
CA ALA A 102 -11.40 -3.13 -5.55
C ALA A 102 -10.46 -4.31 -5.88
N LEU A 103 -9.54 -4.65 -4.99
CA LEU A 103 -8.64 -5.81 -5.14
C LEU A 103 -9.39 -7.14 -4.96
N ALA A 104 -10.46 -7.16 -4.14
CA ALA A 104 -11.30 -8.32 -3.87
C ALA A 104 -12.80 -8.00 -4.10
N PRO A 105 -13.22 -7.62 -5.31
CA PRO A 105 -14.56 -7.14 -5.55
C PRO A 105 -15.61 -8.23 -5.37
N TYR A 106 -16.66 -7.92 -4.62
CA TYR A 106 -17.82 -8.81 -4.46
C TYR A 106 -18.50 -9.11 -5.79
N LYS A 107 -18.76 -10.37 -6.07
CA LYS A 107 -19.40 -10.88 -7.31
C LYS A 107 -18.63 -10.63 -8.61
N ARG A 108 -17.36 -10.28 -8.56
CA ARG A 108 -16.50 -10.07 -9.76
C ARG A 108 -15.15 -10.78 -9.55
N PRO A 109 -14.45 -11.15 -10.61
CA PRO A 109 -13.07 -11.61 -10.48
C PRO A 109 -12.20 -10.49 -9.88
N GLY A 110 -11.47 -10.78 -8.81
CA GLY A 110 -10.48 -9.92 -8.19
C GLY A 110 -9.09 -10.52 -8.26
N VAL A 111 -8.07 -9.76 -7.91
CA VAL A 111 -6.71 -10.27 -7.75
C VAL A 111 -6.54 -11.02 -6.44
N LEU A 112 -7.36 -10.69 -5.44
CA LEU A 112 -7.48 -11.41 -4.17
C LEU A 112 -8.83 -12.16 -4.12
N ARG A 113 -8.87 -13.24 -3.37
CA ARG A 113 -10.11 -13.95 -3.08
C ARG A 113 -11.05 -13.17 -2.20
N ASP A 114 -10.49 -12.49 -1.20
CA ASP A 114 -11.20 -11.72 -0.18
C ASP A 114 -10.28 -10.62 0.36
N ASP A 115 -10.81 -9.46 0.74
CA ASP A 115 -10.03 -8.35 1.29
C ASP A 115 -9.46 -8.63 2.68
N SER A 116 -10.01 -9.61 3.40
CA SER A 116 -9.44 -10.13 4.65
C SER A 116 -8.04 -10.76 4.48
N ARG A 117 -7.62 -11.00 3.24
CA ARG A 117 -6.25 -11.44 2.94
C ARG A 117 -5.22 -10.32 3.07
N ILE A 118 -5.65 -9.08 3.17
CA ILE A 118 -4.75 -7.94 3.40
C ILE A 118 -4.41 -7.90 4.88
N VAL A 119 -3.21 -8.36 5.23
CA VAL A 119 -2.71 -8.44 6.61
C VAL A 119 -1.84 -7.24 7.00
N GLY A 120 -1.37 -6.47 6.00
CA GLY A 120 -0.56 -5.28 6.22
C GLY A 120 -0.90 -4.15 5.26
N TRP A 121 -0.91 -2.91 5.76
CA TRP A 121 -1.09 -1.70 4.99
C TRP A 121 0.02 -0.69 5.26
N SER A 122 0.60 -0.17 4.17
CA SER A 122 1.40 1.04 4.21
C SER A 122 0.82 2.04 3.21
N ALA A 123 0.37 3.21 3.68
CA ALA A 123 -0.28 4.18 2.80
C ALA A 123 0.09 5.62 3.12
N VAL A 124 0.28 6.41 2.06
CA VAL A 124 0.54 7.84 2.16
C VAL A 124 -0.38 8.61 1.22
N LYS A 125 -0.70 9.86 1.57
CA LYS A 125 -1.38 10.78 0.67
C LYS A 125 -0.58 12.05 0.46
N ARG A 126 -0.44 12.43 -0.81
CA ARG A 126 0.31 13.60 -1.26
C ARG A 126 -0.54 14.45 -2.20
N TYR A 127 -0.09 15.65 -2.47
CA TYR A 127 -0.66 16.42 -3.57
C TYR A 127 -0.03 15.97 -4.89
N ALA A 128 -0.86 15.89 -5.92
CA ALA A 128 -0.41 15.74 -7.31
C ALA A 128 0.38 16.98 -7.75
N ASP A 129 1.33 16.77 -8.64
CA ASP A 129 2.14 17.81 -9.27
C ASP A 129 2.34 17.53 -10.78
N ALA A 130 3.15 18.32 -11.45
CA ALA A 130 3.37 18.19 -12.90
C ALA A 130 4.02 16.86 -13.30
N THR A 131 4.86 16.28 -12.43
CA THR A 131 5.57 15.01 -12.65
C THR A 131 4.82 13.81 -12.09
N HIS A 132 3.93 14.04 -11.11
CA HIS A 132 3.17 13.02 -10.42
C HIS A 132 1.67 13.32 -10.51
N PRO A 133 1.00 12.88 -11.58
CA PRO A 133 -0.42 13.16 -11.81
C PRO A 133 -1.31 12.58 -10.71
N ALA A 134 -2.52 13.15 -10.58
CA ALA A 134 -3.51 12.65 -9.66
C ALA A 134 -3.86 11.19 -9.96
N GLY A 135 -3.99 10.38 -8.91
CA GLY A 135 -4.22 8.95 -9.01
C GLY A 135 -3.81 8.21 -7.76
N VAL A 136 -3.69 6.89 -7.89
CA VAL A 136 -3.09 6.04 -6.88
C VAL A 136 -2.06 5.10 -7.50
N MET A 137 -0.87 5.06 -6.91
CA MET A 137 0.09 4.00 -7.14
C MET A 137 -0.15 2.92 -6.08
N VAL A 138 -0.28 1.67 -6.51
CA VAL A 138 -0.52 0.53 -5.61
C VAL A 138 0.51 -0.54 -5.89
N ARG A 139 1.02 -1.14 -4.82
CA ARG A 139 1.81 -2.37 -4.85
C ARG A 139 1.14 -3.40 -3.97
N VAL A 140 0.98 -4.60 -4.48
CA VAL A 140 0.50 -5.77 -3.75
C VAL A 140 1.63 -6.78 -3.71
N SER A 141 1.99 -7.24 -2.52
CA SER A 141 3.01 -8.28 -2.31
C SER A 141 2.46 -9.39 -1.43
N LYS A 142 2.91 -10.63 -1.65
CA LYS A 142 2.64 -11.70 -0.70
C LYS A 142 3.26 -11.30 0.64
N ALA A 143 2.50 -11.46 1.72
CA ALA A 143 3.06 -11.22 3.05
C ALA A 143 4.14 -12.27 3.31
N GLN A 144 5.26 -11.80 3.82
CA GLN A 144 6.33 -12.68 4.26
C GLN A 144 6.20 -12.83 5.78
N ASP A 145 6.44 -14.04 6.28
CA ASP A 145 6.46 -14.30 7.73
C ASP A 145 7.79 -13.76 8.32
N HIS A 146 7.89 -12.43 8.41
CA HIS A 146 9.02 -11.80 9.09
C HIS A 146 8.69 -11.66 10.57
N VAL A 147 9.33 -12.49 11.36
CA VAL A 147 9.19 -12.47 12.82
C VAL A 147 10.30 -11.61 13.41
N THR A 148 9.94 -10.58 14.19
CA THR A 148 10.91 -9.84 15.01
C THR A 148 11.76 -10.83 15.82
N GLY A 149 13.07 -10.66 15.76
CA GLY A 149 14.03 -11.61 16.35
C GLY A 149 14.47 -12.74 15.42
N GLN A 150 13.98 -12.77 14.18
CA GLN A 150 14.45 -13.73 13.18
C GLN A 150 15.95 -13.51 12.90
N SER A 151 16.73 -14.57 12.98
CA SER A 151 18.13 -14.54 12.56
C SER A 151 18.22 -14.60 11.03
N LEU A 152 18.94 -13.66 10.45
CA LEU A 152 19.24 -13.57 9.04
C LEU A 152 20.68 -14.05 8.86
N THR A 153 20.87 -15.19 8.23
CA THR A 153 22.17 -15.88 8.18
C THR A 153 22.82 -15.88 6.80
N THR A 154 22.05 -15.46 5.78
CA THR A 154 22.52 -15.40 4.41
C THR A 154 22.22 -14.05 3.78
N VAL A 155 22.97 -13.70 2.73
CA VAL A 155 22.68 -12.48 1.93
C VAL A 155 21.28 -12.52 1.30
N ASP A 156 20.78 -13.72 0.99
CA ASP A 156 19.43 -13.87 0.46
C ASP A 156 18.37 -13.59 1.52
N ASP A 157 18.60 -13.93 2.80
CA ASP A 157 17.72 -13.52 3.90
C ASP A 157 17.65 -11.99 3.99
N ILE A 158 18.81 -11.31 3.93
CA ILE A 158 18.89 -9.84 3.92
C ILE A 158 18.17 -9.26 2.72
N ARG A 159 18.40 -9.82 1.53
CA ARG A 159 17.74 -9.37 0.28
C ARG A 159 16.23 -9.49 0.34
N ASN A 160 15.72 -10.51 0.99
CA ASN A 160 14.28 -10.80 1.09
C ASN A 160 13.59 -10.04 2.22
N THR A 161 14.29 -9.28 3.07
CA THR A 161 13.62 -8.45 4.07
C THR A 161 12.78 -7.35 3.42
N PRO A 162 11.61 -7.00 3.99
CA PRO A 162 10.73 -6.00 3.41
C PRO A 162 11.31 -4.58 3.48
N ALA A 163 10.78 -3.69 2.65
CA ALA A 163 11.05 -2.27 2.79
C ALA A 163 10.53 -1.78 4.15
N GLY A 164 11.32 -0.95 4.84
CA GLY A 164 11.03 -0.50 6.20
C GLY A 164 11.53 -1.44 7.30
N ALA A 165 12.12 -2.61 6.94
CA ALA A 165 12.75 -3.47 7.93
C ALA A 165 13.90 -2.76 8.63
N THR A 166 14.06 -3.03 9.92
CA THR A 166 15.23 -2.64 10.72
C THR A 166 15.92 -3.90 11.21
N ILE A 167 17.22 -3.98 11.01
CA ILE A 167 18.07 -5.09 11.46
C ILE A 167 19.18 -4.58 12.37
N ILE A 168 19.69 -5.48 13.19
CA ILE A 168 20.97 -5.32 13.90
C ILE A 168 21.91 -6.37 13.35
N ASP A 169 23.05 -5.95 12.83
CA ASP A 169 24.06 -6.86 12.28
C ASP A 169 24.90 -7.53 13.37
N ALA A 170 25.90 -8.33 12.95
CA ALA A 170 26.78 -9.07 13.86
C ALA A 170 27.62 -8.17 14.76
N ASP A 171 27.91 -6.95 14.34
CA ASP A 171 28.67 -5.95 15.09
C ASP A 171 27.77 -5.08 15.99
N GLY A 172 26.48 -5.31 16.00
CA GLY A 172 25.50 -4.55 16.77
C GLY A 172 25.10 -3.21 16.13
N LEU A 173 25.43 -3.00 14.86
CA LEU A 173 25.04 -1.81 14.12
C LEU A 173 23.60 -1.95 13.63
N THR A 174 22.85 -0.85 13.68
CA THR A 174 21.43 -0.83 13.29
C THR A 174 21.27 -0.23 11.90
N PHE A 175 20.57 -0.94 11.04
CA PHE A 175 20.27 -0.53 9.66
C PHE A 175 18.78 -0.54 9.42
N SER A 176 18.28 0.42 8.63
CA SER A 176 16.90 0.43 8.15
C SER A 176 16.87 0.37 6.62
N ARG A 177 16.00 -0.47 6.07
CA ARG A 177 15.87 -0.64 4.62
C ARG A 177 15.03 0.46 4.00
N ARG A 178 15.65 1.26 3.11
CA ARG A 178 15.01 2.36 2.38
C ARG A 178 15.33 2.25 0.90
N TYR A 179 14.30 2.25 0.05
CA TYR A 179 14.45 2.24 -1.41
C TYR A 179 15.30 1.09 -1.97
N GLY A 180 15.36 -0.04 -1.26
CA GLY A 180 16.14 -1.21 -1.66
C GLY A 180 17.57 -1.25 -1.13
N GLU A 181 18.03 -0.21 -0.46
CA GLU A 181 19.35 -0.11 0.17
C GLU A 181 19.23 -0.04 1.70
N TRP A 182 20.33 -0.30 2.39
CA TRP A 182 20.39 -0.24 3.84
C TRP A 182 21.04 1.06 4.29
N ALA A 183 20.33 1.83 5.11
CA ALA A 183 20.83 3.04 5.75
C ALA A 183 21.19 2.75 7.20
N MET A 184 22.46 2.88 7.57
CA MET A 184 22.90 2.74 8.95
C MET A 184 22.42 3.92 9.79
N HIS A 185 21.93 3.66 11.00
CA HIS A 185 21.50 4.72 11.91
C HIS A 185 22.70 5.59 12.34
N GLY A 186 22.59 6.90 12.17
CA GLY A 186 23.64 7.85 12.49
C GLY A 186 24.69 8.07 11.39
N ASN A 187 24.48 7.52 10.20
CA ASN A 187 25.34 7.70 9.03
C ASN A 187 24.52 8.12 7.80
N GLU A 188 25.14 8.84 6.88
CA GLU A 188 24.52 9.26 5.61
C GLU A 188 24.76 8.26 4.46
N TYR A 189 25.58 7.23 4.68
CA TYR A 189 25.89 6.23 3.67
C TYR A 189 24.83 5.13 3.59
N THR A 190 24.66 4.59 2.38
CA THR A 190 23.84 3.40 2.13
C THR A 190 24.74 2.20 1.85
N TYR A 191 24.23 1.01 2.17
CA TYR A 191 24.93 -0.25 2.08
C TYR A 191 24.12 -1.23 1.22
N ALA A 192 24.81 -2.02 0.42
CA ALA A 192 24.21 -3.12 -0.31
C ALA A 192 23.97 -4.34 0.60
N ASP A 193 23.11 -5.26 0.18
CA ASP A 193 22.78 -6.47 0.98
C ASP A 193 24.02 -7.28 1.43
N HIS A 194 25.07 -7.33 0.59
CA HIS A 194 26.29 -8.09 0.86
C HIS A 194 27.31 -7.37 1.75
N GLU A 195 27.04 -6.10 2.08
CA GLU A 195 27.87 -5.29 2.98
C GLU A 195 27.37 -5.34 4.43
N ILE A 196 26.27 -6.04 4.68
CA ILE A 196 25.72 -6.26 6.03
C ILE A 196 26.41 -7.48 6.65
N ASP A 197 27.00 -7.29 7.82
CA ASP A 197 27.67 -8.36 8.54
C ASP A 197 26.68 -9.37 9.13
N LEU A 198 26.92 -10.66 8.81
CA LEU A 198 26.04 -11.75 9.22
C LEU A 198 26.63 -12.54 10.39
N PRO A 199 25.79 -13.12 11.26
CA PRO A 199 24.31 -13.08 11.22
C PRO A 199 23.74 -11.75 11.68
N ALA A 200 22.66 -11.30 11.04
CA ALA A 200 21.90 -10.15 11.49
C ALA A 200 20.59 -10.58 12.15
N ILE A 201 20.00 -9.73 12.99
CA ILE A 201 18.73 -9.98 13.65
C ILE A 201 17.69 -8.98 13.15
N LEU A 202 16.57 -9.47 12.66
CA LEU A 202 15.41 -8.65 12.30
C LEU A 202 14.76 -8.11 13.59
N VAL A 203 14.82 -6.80 13.80
CA VAL A 203 14.36 -6.16 15.05
C VAL A 203 12.93 -5.65 14.91
N VAL A 204 12.65 -4.99 13.80
CA VAL A 204 11.32 -4.41 13.51
C VAL A 204 11.07 -4.51 12.01
N VAL A 205 9.88 -4.90 11.68
CA VAL A 205 9.29 -4.59 10.38
C VAL A 205 8.29 -3.48 10.67
N ASP A 206 8.74 -2.23 10.59
CA ASP A 206 7.82 -1.12 10.69
C ASP A 206 6.91 -1.16 9.47
N GLY A 207 5.71 -1.63 9.69
CA GLY A 207 4.59 -1.35 8.83
C GLY A 207 4.33 0.16 8.91
N ILE A 208 5.09 0.95 8.14
CA ILE A 208 4.78 2.35 7.92
C ILE A 208 3.73 2.45 6.84
#